data_7249eb72c0ee018b9ff70f64f2e0f3fd
#
_entry.id   7249eb72c0ee018b9ff70f64f2e0f3fd
#
_cell.length_a   1.000
_cell.length_b   1.000
_cell.length_c   1.000
_cell.angle_alpha   90.00
_cell.angle_beta   90.00
_cell.angle_gamma   90.00
#
_symmetry.space_group_name_H-M   'P 1'
#
loop_
_entity.id
_entity.type
_entity.pdbx_description
1 polymer ?
#
loop_
_entity_poly.entity_id
_entity_poly.type
_entity_poly.pdbx_seq_one_letter_code
_entity_poly.pdbx_strand_id
1 'polypeptide(L)'
;MFVYNVKINGSKTFRIIFICILILLIFIMGSVVWKIFNGADKSYANNKNISEIQTKNYTNILKAVHDNIDSYVGVQFQFTGYVYRVSDLKDNQFVLARDMIISFNNQAVVVGFLCEYENAKDLKDGTWVTITGEITKGEYHGDMPIVKVLELTETTRPTEEYVYPPDESYIPTDGAI
;
A
#
# COMPACT_ATOMS: atom_id res chain seq x y z
N MET A 1 7.69 29.60 64.29
CA MET A 1 6.72 29.60 63.18
C MET A 1 7.22 30.66 62.18
N PHE A 2 7.90 30.26 61.12
CA PHE A 2 8.41 31.20 60.13
C PHE A 2 7.38 31.37 59.00
N VAL A 3 6.83 32.58 58.88
CA VAL A 3 5.91 32.91 57.82
C VAL A 3 6.71 33.59 56.71
N TYR A 4 6.92 32.88 55.59
CA TYR A 4 7.52 33.44 54.37
C TYR A 4 6.44 34.19 53.59
N ASN A 5 6.56 35.50 53.51
CA ASN A 5 5.67 36.34 52.73
C ASN A 5 6.26 36.49 51.32
N VAL A 6 5.79 35.66 50.40
CA VAL A 6 6.25 35.72 48.98
C VAL A 6 5.42 36.80 48.27
N LYS A 7 6.02 37.94 48.00
CA LYS A 7 5.43 39.03 47.22
C LYS A 7 5.47 38.66 45.74
N ILE A 8 4.41 38.00 45.24
CA ILE A 8 4.28 37.63 43.85
C ILE A 8 3.89 38.85 43.01
N ASN A 9 4.76 39.26 42.08
CA ASN A 9 4.50 40.37 41.19
C ASN A 9 3.68 39.82 39.98
N GLY A 10 2.34 39.92 40.04
CA GLY A 10 1.38 39.26 39.16
C GLY A 10 1.64 39.47 37.66
N SER A 11 2.15 40.64 37.27
CA SER A 11 2.44 40.90 35.84
C SER A 11 3.68 40.18 35.32
N LYS A 12 4.71 39.96 36.15
CA LYS A 12 5.89 39.19 35.78
C LYS A 12 5.61 37.69 35.76
N THR A 13 4.85 37.22 36.74
CA THR A 13 4.43 35.81 36.83
C THR A 13 3.54 35.42 35.65
N PHE A 14 2.61 36.29 35.27
CA PHE A 14 1.76 36.08 34.09
C PHE A 14 2.55 36.00 32.81
N ARG A 15 3.54 36.85 32.58
CA ARG A 15 4.44 36.78 31.40
C ARG A 15 5.21 35.46 31.35
N ILE A 16 5.75 35.00 32.48
CA ILE A 16 6.51 33.75 32.54
C ILE A 16 5.59 32.56 32.19
N ILE A 17 4.39 32.50 32.79
CA ILE A 17 3.41 31.43 32.50
C ILE A 17 3.02 31.45 31.01
N PHE A 18 2.74 32.63 30.47
CA PHE A 18 2.41 32.76 29.03
C PHE A 18 3.50 32.29 28.11
N ILE A 19 4.78 32.63 28.38
CA ILE A 19 5.94 32.19 27.62
C ILE A 19 6.09 30.65 27.72
N CYS A 20 5.91 30.07 28.91
CA CYS A 20 5.98 28.61 29.10
C CYS A 20 4.89 27.87 28.31
N ILE A 21 3.67 28.40 28.25
CA ILE A 21 2.56 27.83 27.47
C ILE A 21 2.89 27.92 25.96
N LEU A 22 3.46 29.05 25.51
CA LEU A 22 3.82 29.26 24.12
C LEU A 22 4.93 28.29 23.66
N ILE A 23 5.94 28.09 24.50
CA ILE A 23 7.01 27.09 24.25
C ILE A 23 6.44 25.67 24.20
N LEU A 24 5.52 25.34 25.12
CA LEU A 24 4.87 24.02 25.15
C LEU A 24 4.04 23.77 23.91
N LEU A 25 3.31 24.78 23.40
CA LEU A 25 2.56 24.69 22.15
C LEU A 25 3.47 24.49 20.93
N ILE A 26 4.58 25.22 20.87
CA ILE A 26 5.58 25.08 19.80
C ILE A 26 6.19 23.66 19.84
N PHE A 27 6.47 23.12 21.03
CA PHE A 27 7.01 21.78 21.18
C PHE A 27 6.01 20.69 20.76
N ILE A 28 4.72 20.85 21.09
CA ILE A 28 3.66 19.94 20.66
C ILE A 28 3.49 20.02 19.15
N MET A 29 3.41 21.22 18.56
CA MET A 29 3.31 21.40 17.11
C MET A 29 4.52 20.80 16.40
N GLY A 30 5.74 21.04 16.89
CA GLY A 30 6.95 20.47 16.34
C GLY A 30 6.97 18.94 16.40
N SER A 31 6.50 18.35 17.50
CA SER A 31 6.43 16.90 17.65
C SER A 31 5.37 16.23 16.73
N VAL A 32 4.24 16.94 16.50
CA VAL A 32 3.21 16.47 15.55
C VAL A 32 3.72 16.57 14.12
N VAL A 33 4.32 17.68 13.75
CA VAL A 33 4.93 17.86 12.42
C VAL A 33 6.04 16.84 12.19
N TRP A 34 6.91 16.62 13.17
CA TRP A 34 7.95 15.60 13.07
C TRP A 34 7.38 14.19 12.96
N LYS A 35 6.30 13.87 13.69
CA LYS A 35 5.58 12.59 13.51
C LYS A 35 4.98 12.44 12.13
N ILE A 36 4.43 13.50 11.55
CA ILE A 36 3.87 13.47 10.19
C ILE A 36 4.99 13.30 9.15
N PHE A 37 6.10 14.02 9.27
CA PHE A 37 7.22 13.93 8.32
C PHE A 37 8.09 12.68 8.48
N ASN A 38 8.28 12.18 9.69
CA ASN A 38 9.09 10.98 9.96
C ASN A 38 8.26 9.72 10.25
N GLY A 39 6.95 9.85 10.45
CA GLY A 39 6.05 8.74 10.75
C GLY A 39 5.42 8.13 9.51
N ALA A 40 5.42 8.84 8.38
CA ALA A 40 4.92 8.29 7.12
C ALA A 40 5.83 7.18 6.55
N ASP A 41 7.14 7.20 6.89
CA ASP A 41 8.10 6.24 6.34
C ASP A 41 8.41 5.03 7.25
N LYS A 42 7.87 4.94 8.46
CA LYS A 42 8.30 3.89 9.40
C LYS A 42 7.22 3.05 10.06
N SER A 43 5.96 3.37 9.87
CA SER A 43 4.88 2.59 10.50
C SER A 43 4.55 1.29 9.75
N TYR A 44 4.91 1.18 8.47
CA TYR A 44 4.65 -0.01 7.65
C TYR A 44 5.84 -0.98 7.56
N ALA A 45 7.04 -0.56 7.96
CA ALA A 45 8.27 -1.35 7.76
C ALA A 45 8.53 -2.41 8.85
N ASN A 46 7.71 -2.53 9.91
CA ASN A 46 8.05 -3.42 11.03
C ASN A 46 6.95 -4.42 11.44
N ASN A 47 5.85 -4.52 10.68
CA ASN A 47 4.93 -5.64 10.83
C ASN A 47 5.03 -6.51 9.57
N LYS A 48 5.85 -7.56 9.65
CA LYS A 48 6.07 -8.58 8.63
C LYS A 48 4.84 -9.50 8.48
N ASN A 49 3.65 -8.93 8.51
CA ASN A 49 2.42 -9.59 8.12
C ASN A 49 2.16 -9.21 6.65
N ILE A 50 2.82 -9.95 5.76
CA ILE A 50 2.50 -9.93 4.34
C ILE A 50 1.04 -10.38 4.23
N SER A 51 0.17 -9.48 3.81
CA SER A 51 -1.25 -9.79 3.65
C SER A 51 -1.45 -10.58 2.37
N GLU A 52 -2.00 -11.79 2.48
CA GLU A 52 -2.40 -12.58 1.32
C GLU A 52 -3.72 -12.02 0.76
N ILE A 53 -3.68 -11.60 -0.51
CA ILE A 53 -4.87 -11.15 -1.21
C ILE A 53 -5.69 -12.36 -1.63
N GLN A 54 -6.85 -12.53 -1.00
CA GLN A 54 -7.80 -13.58 -1.37
C GLN A 54 -8.42 -13.28 -2.74
N THR A 55 -8.74 -14.32 -3.50
CA THR A 55 -9.35 -14.23 -4.85
C THR A 55 -10.56 -13.31 -4.89
N LYS A 56 -11.44 -13.36 -3.90
CA LYS A 56 -12.65 -12.53 -3.78
C LYS A 56 -12.38 -11.02 -3.67
N ASN A 57 -11.19 -10.63 -3.15
CA ASN A 57 -10.82 -9.23 -2.95
C ASN A 57 -9.84 -8.73 -4.00
N TYR A 58 -9.43 -9.57 -4.95
CA TYR A 58 -8.39 -9.26 -5.91
C TYR A 58 -8.68 -7.98 -6.71
N THR A 59 -9.85 -7.89 -7.31
CA THR A 59 -10.26 -6.72 -8.13
C THR A 59 -10.54 -5.48 -7.30
N ASN A 60 -11.04 -5.65 -6.06
CA ASN A 60 -11.24 -4.56 -5.12
C ASN A 60 -9.90 -3.89 -4.77
N ILE A 61 -8.89 -4.70 -4.46
CA ILE A 61 -7.55 -4.21 -4.13
C ILE A 61 -6.87 -3.63 -5.36
N LEU A 62 -6.99 -4.31 -6.52
CA LEU A 62 -6.47 -3.80 -7.79
C LEU A 62 -7.02 -2.39 -8.07
N LYS A 63 -8.33 -2.19 -7.93
CA LYS A 63 -8.97 -0.89 -8.10
C LYS A 63 -8.49 0.12 -7.06
N ALA A 64 -8.48 -0.23 -5.78
CA ALA A 64 -8.09 0.68 -4.71
C ALA A 64 -6.64 1.18 -4.86
N VAL A 65 -5.72 0.29 -5.25
CA VAL A 65 -4.32 0.63 -5.51
C VAL A 65 -4.18 1.56 -6.73
N HIS A 66 -4.97 1.34 -7.80
CA HIS A 66 -4.96 2.22 -8.98
C HIS A 66 -5.57 3.59 -8.69
N ASP A 67 -6.64 3.64 -7.91
CA ASP A 67 -7.33 4.89 -7.57
C ASP A 67 -6.49 5.79 -6.66
N ASN A 68 -5.61 5.21 -5.84
CA ASN A 68 -4.79 5.97 -4.88
C ASN A 68 -3.40 5.34 -4.67
N ILE A 69 -2.58 5.39 -5.71
CA ILE A 69 -1.23 4.77 -5.73
C ILE A 69 -0.38 5.22 -4.55
N ASP A 70 -0.38 6.53 -4.24
CA ASP A 70 0.50 7.11 -3.23
C ASP A 70 0.24 6.54 -1.82
N SER A 71 -0.98 6.09 -1.53
CA SER A 71 -1.33 5.45 -0.25
C SER A 71 -0.81 4.02 -0.13
N TYR A 72 -0.44 3.38 -1.25
CA TYR A 72 -0.02 1.99 -1.28
C TYR A 72 1.46 1.79 -1.59
N VAL A 73 2.19 2.87 -1.91
CA VAL A 73 3.65 2.77 -2.13
C VAL A 73 4.35 2.22 -0.89
N GLY A 74 5.17 1.18 -1.09
CA GLY A 74 5.87 0.48 -0.01
C GLY A 74 5.06 -0.62 0.68
N VAL A 75 3.77 -0.77 0.37
CA VAL A 75 2.94 -1.84 0.93
C VAL A 75 3.29 -3.16 0.24
N GLN A 76 3.43 -4.22 1.03
CA GLN A 76 3.77 -5.55 0.55
C GLN A 76 2.56 -6.47 0.59
N PHE A 77 2.32 -7.16 -0.54
CA PHE A 77 1.25 -8.13 -0.69
C PHE A 77 1.77 -9.46 -1.19
N GLN A 78 1.03 -10.51 -0.87
CA GLN A 78 1.14 -11.80 -1.52
C GLN A 78 -0.13 -12.08 -2.32
N PHE A 79 0.03 -12.44 -3.60
CA PHE A 79 -1.10 -12.79 -4.45
C PHE A 79 -0.72 -13.81 -5.52
N THR A 80 -1.74 -14.52 -6.01
CA THR A 80 -1.60 -15.60 -6.98
C THR A 80 -2.31 -15.23 -8.28
N GLY A 81 -1.65 -15.45 -9.38
CA GLY A 81 -2.17 -15.23 -10.73
C GLY A 81 -1.35 -16.01 -11.76
N TYR A 82 -1.63 -15.81 -13.03
CA TYR A 82 -0.80 -16.37 -14.09
C TYR A 82 0.02 -15.30 -14.80
N VAL A 83 1.16 -15.70 -15.33
CA VAL A 83 2.04 -14.83 -16.11
C VAL A 83 1.37 -14.51 -17.44
N TYR A 84 1.21 -13.24 -17.73
CA TYR A 84 0.68 -12.75 -18.99
C TYR A 84 1.56 -11.62 -19.53
N ARG A 85 1.90 -11.69 -20.82
CA ARG A 85 2.70 -10.66 -21.48
C ARG A 85 1.97 -10.07 -22.67
N VAL A 86 2.19 -8.78 -22.82
CA VAL A 86 1.84 -8.04 -24.04
C VAL A 86 3.13 -7.53 -24.69
N SER A 87 3.07 -7.30 -26.00
CA SER A 87 4.26 -7.07 -26.82
C SER A 87 5.05 -5.79 -26.53
N ASP A 88 4.48 -4.88 -25.76
CA ASP A 88 5.06 -3.57 -25.42
C ASP A 88 5.65 -3.51 -24.00
N LEU A 89 5.61 -4.65 -23.26
CA LEU A 89 6.28 -4.75 -21.96
C LEU A 89 7.79 -4.92 -22.13
N LYS A 90 8.54 -4.45 -21.14
CA LYS A 90 9.99 -4.66 -21.04
C LYS A 90 10.30 -6.13 -20.72
N ASP A 91 11.51 -6.58 -21.01
CA ASP A 91 11.97 -7.96 -20.75
C ASP A 91 11.86 -8.37 -19.27
N ASN A 92 11.96 -7.40 -18.36
CA ASN A 92 11.83 -7.62 -16.93
C ASN A 92 10.42 -7.38 -16.40
N GLN A 93 9.42 -7.29 -17.28
CA GLN A 93 8.04 -7.01 -16.91
C GLN A 93 7.08 -8.11 -17.37
N PHE A 94 6.05 -8.35 -16.57
CA PHE A 94 4.89 -9.18 -16.90
C PHE A 94 3.67 -8.70 -16.12
N VAL A 95 2.50 -9.07 -16.57
CA VAL A 95 1.26 -8.86 -15.81
C VAL A 95 0.99 -10.12 -15.01
N LEU A 96 0.83 -9.99 -13.69
CA LEU A 96 0.26 -11.05 -12.87
C LEU A 96 -1.25 -11.00 -13.02
N ALA A 97 -1.78 -11.90 -13.83
CA ALA A 97 -3.10 -11.82 -14.41
C ALA A 97 -4.10 -12.75 -13.75
N ARG A 98 -5.36 -12.36 -13.80
CA ARG A 98 -6.55 -13.15 -13.52
C ARG A 98 -7.61 -12.88 -14.58
N ASP A 99 -8.45 -13.86 -14.87
CA ASP A 99 -9.62 -13.68 -15.74
C ASP A 99 -10.80 -13.18 -14.91
N MET A 100 -11.29 -11.98 -15.22
CA MET A 100 -12.44 -11.39 -14.57
C MET A 100 -13.70 -11.62 -15.39
N ILE A 101 -14.69 -12.28 -14.80
CA ILE A 101 -16.01 -12.51 -15.43
C ILE A 101 -16.83 -11.22 -15.39
N ILE A 102 -17.19 -10.68 -16.57
CA ILE A 102 -17.89 -9.41 -16.68
C ILE A 102 -19.36 -9.54 -17.12
N SER A 103 -19.81 -10.71 -17.50
CA SER A 103 -21.19 -10.93 -17.95
C SER A 103 -21.71 -12.33 -17.71
N PHE A 104 -23.06 -12.47 -17.74
CA PHE A 104 -23.74 -13.75 -17.61
C PHE A 104 -23.41 -14.74 -18.75
N ASN A 105 -22.85 -14.26 -19.87
CA ASN A 105 -22.44 -15.11 -20.99
C ASN A 105 -21.00 -15.63 -20.84
N ASN A 106 -20.42 -15.61 -19.64
CA ASN A 106 -19.05 -16.00 -19.34
C ASN A 106 -17.98 -15.25 -20.16
N GLN A 107 -18.27 -14.02 -20.55
CA GLN A 107 -17.24 -13.15 -21.10
C GLN A 107 -16.26 -12.78 -20.00
N ALA A 108 -14.99 -13.00 -20.25
CA ALA A 108 -13.94 -12.67 -19.33
C ALA A 108 -12.98 -11.64 -19.96
N VAL A 109 -12.41 -10.81 -19.11
CA VAL A 109 -11.31 -9.90 -19.46
C VAL A 109 -10.12 -10.17 -18.55
N VAL A 110 -8.93 -10.03 -19.09
CA VAL A 110 -7.70 -10.16 -18.32
C VAL A 110 -7.50 -8.90 -17.50
N VAL A 111 -7.35 -9.05 -16.19
CA VAL A 111 -7.03 -7.98 -15.25
C VAL A 111 -5.82 -8.37 -14.41
N GLY A 112 -5.01 -7.42 -13.97
CA GLY A 112 -3.85 -7.78 -13.16
C GLY A 112 -2.96 -6.61 -12.82
N PHE A 113 -1.93 -6.91 -12.03
CA PHE A 113 -0.89 -5.97 -11.67
C PHE A 113 0.29 -6.10 -12.63
N LEU A 114 0.82 -4.97 -13.10
CA LEU A 114 2.10 -4.93 -13.78
C LEU A 114 3.21 -5.21 -12.76
N CYS A 115 4.00 -6.23 -13.02
CA CYS A 115 5.06 -6.71 -12.16
C CYS A 115 6.43 -6.48 -12.78
N GLU A 116 7.40 -6.08 -11.98
CA GLU A 116 8.82 -6.05 -12.33
C GLU A 116 9.56 -7.16 -11.60
N TYR A 117 10.24 -8.02 -12.39
CA TYR A 117 11.03 -9.15 -11.91
C TYR A 117 12.23 -9.36 -12.80
N GLU A 118 13.42 -9.48 -12.23
CA GLU A 118 14.67 -9.57 -12.99
C GLU A 118 14.66 -10.72 -14.01
N ASN A 119 14.12 -11.89 -13.62
CA ASN A 119 14.05 -13.08 -14.45
C ASN A 119 12.68 -13.27 -15.13
N ALA A 120 11.93 -12.19 -15.35
CA ALA A 120 10.59 -12.28 -15.96
C ALA A 120 10.59 -12.97 -17.32
N LYS A 121 11.64 -12.73 -18.15
CA LYS A 121 11.79 -13.35 -19.47
C LYS A 121 11.85 -14.88 -19.45
N ASP A 122 12.30 -15.47 -18.34
CA ASP A 122 12.45 -16.92 -18.19
C ASP A 122 11.12 -17.60 -17.78
N LEU A 123 10.14 -16.81 -17.33
CA LEU A 123 8.82 -17.32 -17.01
C LEU A 123 8.04 -17.63 -18.30
N LYS A 124 7.33 -18.71 -18.32
CA LYS A 124 6.46 -19.08 -19.44
C LYS A 124 5.07 -18.45 -19.27
N ASP A 125 4.53 -17.88 -20.36
CA ASP A 125 3.16 -17.35 -20.35
C ASP A 125 2.13 -18.42 -19.99
N GLY A 126 1.14 -18.03 -19.17
CA GLY A 126 0.13 -18.93 -18.64
C GLY A 126 0.58 -19.73 -17.40
N THR A 127 1.85 -19.63 -17.00
CA THR A 127 2.32 -20.26 -15.75
C THR A 127 1.69 -19.59 -14.55
N TRP A 128 1.09 -20.38 -13.66
CA TRP A 128 0.58 -19.90 -12.40
C TRP A 128 1.70 -19.69 -11.40
N VAL A 129 1.70 -18.52 -10.78
CA VAL A 129 2.71 -18.13 -9.79
C VAL A 129 2.05 -17.46 -8.61
N THR A 130 2.62 -17.66 -7.43
CA THR A 130 2.38 -16.85 -6.25
C THR A 130 3.56 -15.92 -6.07
N ILE A 131 3.30 -14.63 -5.97
CA ILE A 131 4.34 -13.63 -5.72
C ILE A 131 4.12 -12.93 -4.40
N THR A 132 5.23 -12.55 -3.77
CA THR A 132 5.29 -11.51 -2.75
C THR A 132 5.94 -10.30 -3.42
N GLY A 133 5.27 -9.16 -3.37
CA GLY A 133 5.77 -7.95 -4.01
C GLY A 133 5.42 -6.70 -3.24
N GLU A 134 6.14 -5.64 -3.55
CA GLU A 134 5.96 -4.30 -2.98
C GLU A 134 5.42 -3.36 -4.06
N ILE A 135 4.39 -2.59 -3.70
CA ILE A 135 3.82 -1.59 -4.60
C ILE A 135 4.79 -0.42 -4.73
N THR A 136 5.08 -0.06 -5.96
CA THR A 136 5.88 1.11 -6.33
C THR A 136 5.11 1.94 -7.34
N LYS A 137 5.45 3.21 -7.46
CA LYS A 137 4.92 4.08 -8.51
C LYS A 137 5.79 3.94 -9.75
N GLY A 138 5.16 3.74 -10.90
CA GLY A 138 5.84 3.65 -12.17
C GLY A 138 5.03 4.23 -13.31
N GLU A 139 5.50 4.04 -14.53
CA GLU A 139 4.89 4.58 -15.74
C GLU A 139 4.72 3.47 -16.80
N TYR A 140 3.50 3.31 -17.26
CA TYR A 140 3.13 2.50 -18.42
C TYR A 140 1.83 3.06 -19.00
N HIS A 141 1.92 3.78 -20.14
CA HIS A 141 0.83 4.57 -20.72
C HIS A 141 0.25 5.64 -19.77
N GLY A 142 1.01 6.03 -18.75
CA GLY A 142 0.65 6.96 -17.69
C GLY A 142 1.12 6.45 -16.32
N ASP A 143 0.89 7.26 -15.29
CA ASP A 143 1.21 6.88 -13.90
C ASP A 143 0.39 5.66 -13.50
N MET A 144 1.06 4.61 -13.02
CA MET A 144 0.38 3.41 -12.55
C MET A 144 1.17 2.70 -11.44
N PRO A 145 0.47 1.87 -10.62
CA PRO A 145 1.15 1.03 -9.65
C PRO A 145 1.91 -0.10 -10.37
N ILE A 146 3.16 -0.30 -9.97
CA ILE A 146 3.99 -1.42 -10.41
C ILE A 146 4.36 -2.24 -9.17
N VAL A 147 4.23 -3.54 -9.26
CA VAL A 147 4.64 -4.47 -8.21
C VAL A 147 6.08 -4.88 -8.44
N LYS A 148 6.98 -4.45 -7.56
CA LYS A 148 8.34 -4.98 -7.51
C LYS A 148 8.31 -6.35 -6.84
N VAL A 149 8.56 -7.40 -7.60
CA VAL A 149 8.53 -8.78 -7.11
C VAL A 149 9.73 -9.03 -6.21
N LEU A 150 9.48 -9.45 -4.97
CA LEU A 150 10.49 -9.80 -3.98
C LEU A 150 10.73 -11.31 -3.95
N GLU A 151 9.64 -12.09 -4.04
CA GLU A 151 9.66 -13.55 -4.09
C GLU A 151 8.65 -14.03 -5.12
N LEU A 152 8.99 -15.09 -5.86
CA LEU A 152 8.12 -15.72 -6.84
C LEU A 152 8.25 -17.23 -6.73
N THR A 153 7.11 -17.92 -6.65
CA THR A 153 7.03 -19.38 -6.62
C THR A 153 6.01 -19.84 -7.65
N GLU A 154 6.39 -20.77 -8.50
CA GLU A 154 5.43 -21.43 -9.38
C GLU A 154 4.44 -22.26 -8.55
N THR A 155 3.17 -22.19 -8.94
CA THR A 155 2.09 -22.89 -8.25
C THR A 155 1.14 -23.54 -9.26
N THR A 156 0.24 -24.36 -8.75
CA THR A 156 -0.81 -24.94 -9.58
C THR A 156 -1.98 -23.95 -9.71
N ARG A 157 -2.75 -24.12 -10.77
CA ARG A 157 -3.98 -23.36 -10.99
C ARG A 157 -4.91 -23.53 -9.78
N PRO A 158 -5.34 -22.44 -9.13
CA PRO A 158 -6.23 -22.52 -7.98
C PRO A 158 -7.64 -22.95 -8.39
N THR A 159 -8.40 -23.51 -7.46
CA THR A 159 -9.80 -23.89 -7.68
C THR A 159 -10.66 -22.68 -8.05
N GLU A 160 -10.40 -21.53 -7.39
CA GLU A 160 -11.04 -20.24 -7.72
C GLU A 160 -10.15 -19.48 -8.70
N GLU A 161 -10.25 -19.81 -9.97
CA GLU A 161 -9.42 -19.20 -11.02
C GLU A 161 -9.91 -17.84 -11.50
N TYR A 162 -11.22 -17.62 -11.43
CA TYR A 162 -11.87 -16.40 -11.88
C TYR A 162 -12.01 -15.39 -10.74
N VAL A 163 -11.98 -14.12 -11.12
CA VAL A 163 -12.33 -13.00 -10.25
C VAL A 163 -13.58 -12.30 -10.80
N TYR A 164 -14.18 -11.44 -9.99
CA TYR A 164 -15.40 -10.71 -10.34
C TYR A 164 -15.16 -9.20 -10.31
N PRO A 165 -16.00 -8.39 -10.94
CA PRO A 165 -15.89 -6.94 -10.89
C PRO A 165 -15.80 -6.42 -9.45
N PRO A 166 -15.06 -5.32 -9.21
CA PRO A 166 -14.91 -4.76 -7.89
C PRO A 166 -16.26 -4.30 -7.33
N ASP A 167 -16.46 -4.50 -6.03
CA ASP A 167 -17.60 -4.01 -5.30
C ASP A 167 -17.43 -2.51 -5.03
N GLU A 168 -18.37 -1.67 -5.51
CA GLU A 168 -18.34 -0.23 -5.29
C GLU A 168 -18.44 0.16 -3.82
N SER A 169 -18.99 -0.72 -2.97
CA SER A 169 -19.09 -0.52 -1.53
C SER A 169 -17.86 -0.96 -0.74
N TYR A 170 -16.87 -1.55 -1.42
CA TYR A 170 -15.66 -2.05 -0.76
C TYR A 170 -14.82 -0.90 -0.20
N ILE A 171 -14.61 -0.93 1.11
CA ILE A 171 -13.71 -0.01 1.81
C ILE A 171 -12.51 -0.83 2.28
N PRO A 172 -11.28 -0.54 1.78
CA PRO A 172 -10.07 -1.17 2.30
C PRO A 172 -9.96 -0.89 3.80
N THR A 173 -9.88 -1.94 4.61
CA THR A 173 -9.63 -1.82 6.05
C THR A 173 -8.16 -2.12 6.32
N ASP A 174 -7.57 -1.43 7.29
CA ASP A 174 -6.14 -1.53 7.68
C ASP A 174 -5.64 -2.96 8.00
N GLY A 175 -6.49 -3.96 7.94
CA GLY A 175 -6.17 -5.37 8.16
C GLY A 175 -6.55 -6.30 7.01
N ALA A 176 -7.09 -5.79 5.91
CA ALA A 176 -7.52 -6.57 4.74
C ALA A 176 -6.63 -6.34 3.51
N ILE A 177 -5.53 -5.68 3.74
CA ILE A 177 -4.42 -5.58 2.79
C ILE A 177 -3.27 -6.36 3.36
#